data_72526c1df8c74a8fd4b9bb8772a47eb5
#
_entry.id   72526c1df8c74a8fd4b9bb8772a47eb5
#
_cell.length_a   1.000
_cell.length_b   1.000
_cell.length_c   1.000
_cell.angle_alpha   90.00
_cell.angle_beta   90.00
_cell.angle_gamma   90.00
#
_symmetry.space_group_name_H-M   'P 1'
#
loop_
_entity.id
_entity.type
_entity.pdbx_description
1 polymer ?
#
loop_
_entity_poly.entity_id
_entity_poly.type
_entity_poly.pdbx_seq_one_letter_code
_entity_poly.pdbx_strand_id
1 'polypeptide(L)'
;MYRVMIIDDEKALRSLLKASVNWKEMGLEIAGEAASGIEAINTIDKFHPDIIFVDIRMPFMDGIEFSKIALKRYPGVKIIILTAFDEFEYAKQCIGLGITDYLLKPIVRADIQSACKKAIHELDSQPIRAEQSSPKDMPSDMDRIKQYIMENYHDSSLNLTAIAQEFGYNPSYLSRRFKADCGQNISDYITTCRMEKAKKCLASRMLMYMTAKEVGIPD
;
A
#
# COMPACT_ATOMS: atom_id res chain seq x y z
N MET A 1 5.65 -17.19 14.25
CA MET A 1 6.68 -17.14 13.20
C MET A 1 6.32 -15.98 12.31
N TYR A 2 7.18 -14.96 12.22
CA TYR A 2 6.89 -13.75 11.44
C TYR A 2 7.14 -13.97 9.95
N ARG A 3 6.35 -13.33 9.13
CA ARG A 3 6.33 -13.48 7.67
C ARG A 3 7.15 -12.39 7.01
N VAL A 4 8.08 -12.77 6.15
CA VAL A 4 9.00 -11.86 5.46
C VAL A 4 8.65 -11.78 3.97
N MET A 5 8.62 -10.57 3.43
CA MET A 5 8.53 -10.33 1.99
C MET A 5 9.80 -9.63 1.50
N ILE A 6 10.29 -10.02 0.32
CA ILE A 6 11.49 -9.45 -0.30
C ILE A 6 11.11 -8.80 -1.61
N ILE A 7 11.47 -7.52 -1.77
CA ILE A 7 11.13 -6.69 -2.93
C ILE A 7 12.42 -6.10 -3.50
N ASP A 8 12.79 -6.52 -4.69
CA ASP A 8 13.98 -6.05 -5.40
C ASP A 8 13.79 -6.43 -6.88
N ASP A 9 14.15 -5.59 -7.83
CA ASP A 9 14.00 -5.90 -9.26
C ASP A 9 15.04 -6.92 -9.74
N GLU A 10 16.18 -7.04 -9.05
CA GLU A 10 17.22 -8.01 -9.32
C GLU A 10 16.91 -9.38 -8.72
N LYS A 11 16.54 -10.35 -9.55
CA LYS A 11 16.30 -11.74 -9.12
C LYS A 11 17.50 -12.37 -8.37
N ALA A 12 18.73 -12.01 -8.77
CA ALA A 12 19.93 -12.52 -8.12
C ALA A 12 20.02 -12.07 -6.66
N LEU A 13 19.71 -10.80 -6.38
CA LEU A 13 19.71 -10.24 -5.02
C LEU A 13 18.60 -10.86 -4.17
N ARG A 14 17.40 -11.04 -4.70
CA ARG A 14 16.32 -11.75 -3.98
C ARG A 14 16.75 -13.17 -3.61
N SER A 15 17.38 -13.89 -4.54
CA SER A 15 17.89 -15.26 -4.28
C SER A 15 19.02 -15.27 -3.25
N LEU A 16 19.94 -14.31 -3.32
CA LEU A 16 21.02 -14.16 -2.36
C LEU A 16 20.47 -13.88 -0.96
N LEU A 17 19.53 -12.96 -0.82
CA LEU A 17 18.91 -12.62 0.45
C LEU A 17 18.22 -13.85 1.09
N LYS A 18 17.47 -14.61 0.29
CA LYS A 18 16.83 -15.86 0.75
C LYS A 18 17.83 -16.89 1.26
N ALA A 19 19.01 -16.99 0.65
CA ALA A 19 20.05 -17.94 1.01
C ALA A 19 21.00 -17.45 2.13
N SER A 20 20.99 -16.14 2.44
CA SER A 20 21.99 -15.51 3.31
C SER A 20 21.91 -15.92 4.77
N VAL A 21 20.71 -16.24 5.28
CA VAL A 21 20.47 -16.58 6.68
C VAL A 21 19.52 -17.76 6.79
N ASN A 22 19.56 -18.44 7.94
CA ASN A 22 18.55 -19.44 8.28
C ASN A 22 17.32 -18.74 8.90
N TRP A 23 16.38 -18.36 8.06
CA TRP A 23 15.17 -17.64 8.45
C TRP A 23 14.39 -18.37 9.55
N LYS A 24 14.28 -19.70 9.45
CA LYS A 24 13.52 -20.50 10.43
C LYS A 24 14.14 -20.47 11.81
N GLU A 25 15.46 -20.52 11.92
CA GLU A 25 16.16 -20.41 13.22
C GLU A 25 15.95 -19.04 13.88
N MET A 26 15.64 -18.02 13.08
CA MET A 26 15.32 -16.67 13.56
C MET A 26 13.82 -16.47 13.86
N GLY A 27 13.00 -17.50 13.73
CA GLY A 27 11.54 -17.38 13.89
C GLY A 27 10.83 -16.70 12.73
N LEU A 28 11.45 -16.69 11.55
CA LEU A 28 10.98 -16.03 10.34
C LEU A 28 10.68 -17.03 9.22
N GLU A 29 9.78 -16.68 8.32
CA GLU A 29 9.54 -17.41 7.07
C GLU A 29 9.44 -16.45 5.87
N ILE A 30 9.98 -16.82 4.73
CA ILE A 30 9.80 -16.08 3.49
C ILE A 30 8.41 -16.39 2.95
N ALA A 31 7.49 -15.44 3.09
CA ALA A 31 6.11 -15.57 2.65
C ALA A 31 5.93 -15.21 1.17
N GLY A 32 6.78 -14.33 0.64
CA GLY A 32 6.68 -13.92 -0.75
C GLY A 32 7.84 -13.06 -1.23
N GLU A 33 7.88 -12.84 -2.53
CA GLU A 33 8.79 -11.93 -3.19
C GLU A 33 8.06 -11.15 -4.29
N ALA A 34 8.60 -9.97 -4.64
CA ALA A 34 8.14 -9.17 -5.76
C ALA A 34 9.33 -8.54 -6.49
N ALA A 35 9.20 -8.35 -7.80
CA ALA A 35 10.22 -7.76 -8.67
C ALA A 35 10.00 -6.25 -8.91
N SER A 36 9.02 -5.63 -8.26
CA SER A 36 8.76 -4.19 -8.33
C SER A 36 7.84 -3.74 -7.20
N GLY A 37 7.84 -2.44 -6.90
CA GLY A 37 6.90 -1.86 -5.94
C GLY A 37 5.44 -2.09 -6.33
N ILE A 38 5.11 -2.05 -7.62
CA ILE A 38 3.75 -2.31 -8.12
C ILE A 38 3.32 -3.76 -7.86
N GLU A 39 4.18 -4.73 -8.16
CA GLU A 39 3.91 -6.15 -7.89
C GLU A 39 3.75 -6.39 -6.38
N ALA A 40 4.60 -5.75 -5.58
CA ALA A 40 4.54 -5.85 -4.12
C ALA A 40 3.20 -5.35 -3.57
N ILE A 41 2.73 -4.18 -3.99
CA ILE A 41 1.41 -3.65 -3.59
C ILE A 41 0.26 -4.59 -3.99
N ASN A 42 0.36 -5.24 -5.17
CA ASN A 42 -0.67 -6.17 -5.64
C ASN A 42 -0.71 -7.49 -4.88
N THR A 43 0.40 -7.87 -4.27
CA THR A 43 0.56 -9.19 -3.65
C THR A 43 0.69 -9.15 -2.13
N ILE A 44 0.89 -7.97 -1.54
CA ILE A 44 1.08 -7.80 -0.10
C ILE A 44 -0.10 -8.36 0.71
N ASP A 45 -1.34 -8.19 0.23
CA ASP A 45 -2.55 -8.74 0.87
C ASP A 45 -2.59 -10.27 0.86
N LYS A 46 -1.96 -10.89 -0.12
CA LYS A 46 -1.86 -12.35 -0.19
C LYS A 46 -0.81 -12.90 0.76
N PHE A 47 0.28 -12.15 0.90
CA PHE A 47 1.42 -12.61 1.69
C PHE A 47 1.36 -12.17 3.15
N HIS A 48 0.59 -11.13 3.50
CA HIS A 48 0.48 -10.58 4.87
C HIS A 48 1.83 -10.53 5.60
N PRO A 49 2.83 -9.80 5.07
CA PRO A 49 4.15 -9.78 5.69
C PRO A 49 4.15 -8.95 6.97
N ASP A 50 4.91 -9.43 7.96
CA ASP A 50 5.23 -8.67 9.17
C ASP A 50 6.48 -7.81 8.97
N ILE A 51 7.42 -8.31 8.14
CA ILE A 51 8.70 -7.66 7.82
C ILE A 51 8.87 -7.62 6.30
N ILE A 52 9.28 -6.46 5.77
CA ILE A 52 9.53 -6.27 4.34
C ILE A 52 10.95 -5.78 4.14
N PHE A 53 11.71 -6.48 3.31
CA PHE A 53 12.96 -5.98 2.73
C PHE A 53 12.63 -5.37 1.37
N VAL A 54 13.00 -4.12 1.14
CA VAL A 54 12.67 -3.42 -0.11
C VAL A 54 13.86 -2.62 -0.64
N ASP A 55 14.19 -2.86 -1.90
CA ASP A 55 15.19 -2.03 -2.62
C ASP A 55 14.64 -0.64 -2.91
N ILE A 56 15.51 0.38 -2.87
CA ILE A 56 15.11 1.74 -3.22
C ILE A 56 14.89 1.87 -4.72
N ARG A 57 15.85 1.42 -5.53
CA ARG A 57 15.83 1.65 -6.97
C ARG A 57 15.06 0.58 -7.72
N MET A 58 13.80 0.80 -7.92
CA MET A 58 12.96 -0.07 -8.73
C MET A 58 12.24 0.72 -9.82
N PRO A 59 11.99 0.12 -11.01
CA PRO A 59 11.26 0.79 -12.07
C PRO A 59 9.80 1.06 -11.68
N PHE A 60 9.26 2.19 -12.13
CA PHE A 60 7.86 2.63 -11.99
C PHE A 60 7.39 3.04 -10.60
N MET A 61 7.87 2.42 -9.55
CA MET A 61 7.59 2.74 -8.15
C MET A 61 8.83 2.40 -7.34
N ASP A 62 9.47 3.40 -6.78
CA ASP A 62 10.64 3.20 -5.93
C ASP A 62 10.27 2.65 -4.55
N GLY A 63 11.28 2.16 -3.81
CA GLY A 63 11.07 1.54 -2.50
C GLY A 63 10.58 2.52 -1.45
N ILE A 64 10.83 3.82 -1.59
CA ILE A 64 10.36 4.84 -0.65
C ILE A 64 8.87 5.11 -0.89
N GLU A 65 8.46 5.25 -2.15
CA GLU A 65 7.04 5.40 -2.51
C GLU A 65 6.24 4.17 -2.07
N PHE A 66 6.77 2.97 -2.34
CA PHE A 66 6.19 1.72 -1.83
C PHE A 66 6.05 1.74 -0.31
N SER A 67 7.12 2.11 0.41
CA SER A 67 7.14 2.11 1.88
C SER A 67 6.09 3.06 2.48
N LYS A 68 5.91 4.25 1.90
CA LYS A 68 4.87 5.21 2.31
C LYS A 68 3.47 4.59 2.21
N ILE A 69 3.19 3.92 1.11
CA ILE A 69 1.90 3.25 0.88
C ILE A 69 1.73 2.07 1.85
N ALA A 70 2.76 1.23 1.99
CA ALA A 70 2.73 0.05 2.84
C ALA A 70 2.53 0.42 4.31
N LEU A 71 3.23 1.42 4.84
CA LEU A 71 3.10 1.87 6.23
C LEU A 71 1.74 2.52 6.50
N LYS A 72 1.18 3.27 5.56
CA LYS A 72 -0.18 3.83 5.68
C LYS A 72 -1.23 2.73 5.73
N ARG A 73 -1.06 1.68 4.92
CA ARG A 73 -2.01 0.57 4.78
C ARG A 73 -1.87 -0.47 5.90
N TYR A 74 -0.64 -0.73 6.32
CA TYR A 74 -0.28 -1.72 7.35
C TYR A 74 0.61 -1.07 8.41
N PRO A 75 0.05 -0.31 9.36
CA PRO A 75 0.85 0.45 10.35
C PRO A 75 1.72 -0.41 11.27
N GLY A 76 1.50 -1.73 11.28
CA GLY A 76 2.30 -2.68 12.07
C GLY A 76 3.47 -3.30 11.34
N VAL A 77 3.53 -3.16 9.99
CA VAL A 77 4.60 -3.77 9.19
C VAL A 77 5.94 -3.11 9.48
N LYS A 78 7.00 -3.89 9.52
CA LYS A 78 8.38 -3.43 9.69
C LYS A 78 9.09 -3.41 8.36
N ILE A 79 9.61 -2.25 7.98
CA ILE A 79 10.29 -2.08 6.68
C ILE A 79 11.77 -1.91 6.90
N ILE A 80 12.55 -2.70 6.16
CA ILE A 80 14.01 -2.65 6.09
C ILE A 80 14.36 -2.27 4.65
N ILE A 81 14.98 -1.11 4.47
CA ILE A 81 15.39 -0.60 3.16
C ILE A 81 16.73 -1.22 2.75
N LEU A 82 16.82 -1.63 1.49
CA LEU A 82 18.07 -2.02 0.84
C LEU A 82 18.55 -0.85 -0.03
N THR A 83 19.80 -0.41 0.13
CA THR A 83 20.28 0.80 -0.55
C THR A 83 21.73 0.64 -1.02
N ALA A 84 22.10 1.29 -2.13
CA ALA A 84 23.49 1.44 -2.55
C ALA A 84 24.15 2.63 -1.82
N PHE A 85 25.48 2.67 -1.80
CA PHE A 85 26.26 3.64 -1.03
C PHE A 85 26.03 5.11 -1.43
N ASP A 86 25.65 5.36 -2.67
CA ASP A 86 25.40 6.70 -3.23
C ASP A 86 23.99 7.25 -2.95
N GLU A 87 23.18 6.54 -2.19
CA GLU A 87 21.78 6.86 -1.94
C GLU A 87 21.50 7.44 -0.54
N PHE A 88 22.52 8.01 0.11
CA PHE A 88 22.40 8.59 1.45
C PHE A 88 21.29 9.65 1.59
N GLU A 89 21.03 10.43 0.55
CA GLU A 89 19.92 11.40 0.55
C GLU A 89 18.54 10.72 0.61
N TYR A 90 18.40 9.51 0.08
CA TYR A 90 17.17 8.72 0.21
C TYR A 90 17.01 8.15 1.63
N ALA A 91 18.10 7.70 2.25
CA ALA A 91 18.06 7.28 3.65
C ALA A 91 17.60 8.42 4.57
N LYS A 92 17.95 9.67 4.28
CA LYS A 92 17.50 10.86 4.99
C LYS A 92 16.00 11.12 4.83
N GLN A 93 15.41 10.82 3.68
CA GLN A 93 13.96 10.90 3.46
C GLN A 93 13.21 9.82 4.24
N CYS A 94 13.88 8.72 4.58
CA CYS A 94 13.32 7.65 5.39
C CYS A 94 13.23 7.99 6.89
N ILE A 95 14.01 9.01 7.36
CA ILE A 95 14.01 9.48 8.74
C ILE A 95 12.68 10.19 9.05
N GLY A 96 11.64 9.60 9.34
CA GLY A 96 10.31 10.16 9.62
C GLY A 96 9.19 9.35 9.01
N LEU A 97 9.53 8.36 8.18
CA LEU A 97 8.54 7.46 7.60
C LEU A 97 8.22 6.24 8.50
N GLY A 98 8.91 6.07 9.64
CA GLY A 98 8.69 4.89 10.49
C GLY A 98 9.37 3.61 9.95
N ILE A 99 10.44 3.76 9.17
CA ILE A 99 11.26 2.66 8.67
C ILE A 99 12.08 2.08 9.82
N THR A 100 12.08 0.75 9.93
CA THR A 100 12.74 0.05 11.02
C THR A 100 14.26 0.08 10.91
N ASP A 101 14.79 -0.16 9.70
CA ASP A 101 16.23 -0.19 9.45
C ASP A 101 16.58 0.00 7.98
N TYR A 102 17.86 0.21 7.67
CA TYR A 102 18.39 0.24 6.31
C TYR A 102 19.70 -0.55 6.23
N LEU A 103 19.90 -1.26 5.13
CA LEU A 103 21.07 -2.08 4.86
C LEU A 103 21.78 -1.59 3.61
N LEU A 104 23.08 -1.36 3.70
CA LEU A 104 23.92 -0.99 2.56
C LEU A 104 24.28 -2.21 1.73
N LYS A 105 24.16 -2.12 0.42
CA LYS A 105 24.71 -3.09 -0.53
C LYS A 105 26.22 -2.91 -0.67
N PRO A 106 27.07 -3.96 -0.64
CA PRO A 106 26.69 -5.37 -0.62
C PRO A 106 26.23 -5.83 0.76
N ILE A 107 25.08 -6.50 0.82
CA ILE A 107 24.44 -6.92 2.05
C ILE A 107 25.21 -8.09 2.68
N VAL A 108 25.60 -7.97 3.93
CA VAL A 108 26.26 -9.04 4.67
C VAL A 108 25.32 -9.72 5.67
N ARG A 109 25.60 -10.98 5.95
CA ARG A 109 24.76 -11.82 6.83
C ARG A 109 24.51 -11.21 8.21
N ALA A 110 25.52 -10.57 8.79
CA ALA A 110 25.42 -9.96 10.12
C ALA A 110 24.40 -8.81 10.15
N ASP A 111 24.37 -7.99 9.09
CA ASP A 111 23.45 -6.86 9.00
C ASP A 111 21.99 -7.33 8.85
N ILE A 112 21.76 -8.38 8.03
CA ILE A 112 20.44 -8.99 7.93
C ILE A 112 19.97 -9.50 9.30
N GLN A 113 20.83 -10.20 10.01
CA GLN A 113 20.50 -10.74 11.34
C GLN A 113 20.21 -9.63 12.35
N SER A 114 20.97 -8.54 12.32
CA SER A 114 20.78 -7.38 13.20
C SER A 114 19.45 -6.69 12.91
N ALA A 115 19.16 -6.40 11.64
CA ALA A 115 17.92 -5.75 11.23
C ALA A 115 16.69 -6.61 11.53
N CYS A 116 16.77 -7.93 11.31
CA CYS A 116 15.70 -8.85 11.69
C CYS A 116 15.46 -8.87 13.21
N LYS A 117 16.52 -8.93 14.03
CA LYS A 117 16.37 -8.88 15.50
C LYS A 117 15.70 -7.58 15.96
N LYS A 118 16.07 -6.45 15.37
CA LYS A 118 15.45 -5.16 15.66
C LYS A 118 13.97 -5.16 15.28
N ALA A 119 13.64 -5.64 14.08
CA ALA A 119 12.26 -5.73 13.61
C ALA A 119 11.40 -6.64 14.52
N ILE A 120 11.92 -7.82 14.90
CA ILE A 120 11.26 -8.75 15.82
C ILE A 120 11.05 -8.10 17.19
N HIS A 121 12.06 -7.45 17.73
CA HIS A 121 11.96 -6.75 19.02
C HIS A 121 10.89 -5.67 18.99
N GLU A 122 10.80 -4.90 17.90
CA GLU A 122 9.75 -3.89 17.74
C GLU A 122 8.35 -4.51 17.58
N LEU A 123 8.22 -5.67 16.91
CA LEU A 123 6.96 -6.40 16.79
C LEU A 123 6.53 -6.96 18.15
N ASP A 124 7.44 -7.55 18.90
CA ASP A 124 7.16 -8.12 20.23
C ASP A 124 6.87 -7.05 21.29
N SER A 125 7.43 -5.84 21.13
CA SER A 125 7.25 -4.71 22.05
C SER A 125 5.95 -3.94 21.81
N GLN A 126 5.25 -4.17 20.70
CA GLN A 126 3.92 -3.62 20.52
C GLN A 126 2.97 -4.35 21.47
N PRO A 127 2.17 -3.63 22.31
CA PRO A 127 1.17 -4.29 23.12
C PRO A 127 0.34 -5.18 22.19
N ILE A 128 0.22 -6.46 22.56
CA ILE A 128 -0.58 -7.45 21.85
C ILE A 128 -1.88 -6.75 21.46
N ARG A 129 -2.02 -6.39 20.19
CA ARG A 129 -3.32 -6.04 19.67
C ARG A 129 -4.13 -7.32 19.84
N ALA A 130 -4.86 -7.35 20.96
CA ALA A 130 -5.89 -8.35 21.20
C ALA A 130 -6.60 -8.53 19.86
N GLU A 131 -6.56 -9.76 19.38
CA GLU A 131 -7.41 -10.36 18.37
C GLU A 131 -8.51 -9.40 17.89
N GLN A 132 -8.19 -8.52 16.96
CA GLN A 132 -9.19 -7.80 16.22
C GLN A 132 -9.16 -8.33 14.81
N SER A 133 -10.13 -9.19 14.59
CA SER A 133 -10.64 -9.66 13.30
C SER A 133 -9.63 -10.31 12.35
N SER A 134 -9.86 -11.59 12.14
CA SER A 134 -9.44 -12.34 10.96
C SER A 134 -9.66 -11.48 9.70
N PRO A 135 -8.81 -11.63 8.66
CA PRO A 135 -8.84 -10.83 7.43
C PRO A 135 -10.15 -10.90 6.62
N LYS A 136 -11.19 -11.58 7.16
CA LYS A 136 -12.48 -11.74 6.50
C LYS A 136 -13.46 -10.58 6.71
N ASP A 137 -13.22 -9.68 7.69
CA ASP A 137 -14.18 -8.64 8.07
C ASP A 137 -13.71 -7.20 7.88
N MET A 138 -12.51 -6.95 7.34
CA MET A 138 -12.14 -5.61 6.88
C MET A 138 -12.53 -5.44 5.40
N PRO A 139 -13.27 -4.37 5.07
CA PRO A 139 -13.53 -4.05 3.67
C PRO A 139 -12.20 -3.96 2.91
N SER A 140 -12.12 -4.56 1.72
CA SER A 140 -10.94 -4.42 0.87
C SER A 140 -10.63 -2.94 0.65
N ASP A 141 -9.40 -2.58 0.35
CA ASP A 141 -9.08 -1.17 0.05
C ASP A 141 -9.96 -0.64 -1.09
N MET A 142 -10.34 -1.51 -2.02
CA MET A 142 -11.26 -1.14 -3.09
C MET A 142 -12.66 -0.85 -2.55
N ASP A 143 -13.13 -1.60 -1.56
CA ASP A 143 -14.42 -1.33 -0.91
C ASP A 143 -14.39 -0.03 -0.09
N ARG A 144 -13.28 0.27 0.57
CA ARG A 144 -13.07 1.56 1.26
C ARG A 144 -13.07 2.73 0.26
N ILE A 145 -12.45 2.57 -0.90
CA ILE A 145 -12.46 3.57 -1.97
C ILE A 145 -13.87 3.73 -2.54
N LYS A 146 -14.60 2.64 -2.78
CA LYS A 146 -16.01 2.68 -3.19
C LYS A 146 -16.87 3.42 -2.18
N GLN A 147 -16.71 3.11 -0.91
CA GLN A 147 -17.41 3.78 0.18
C GLN A 147 -17.08 5.28 0.22
N TYR A 148 -15.80 5.64 0.15
CA TYR A 148 -15.36 7.03 0.09
C TYR A 148 -15.99 7.79 -1.08
N ILE A 149 -16.07 7.18 -2.27
CA ILE A 149 -16.76 7.77 -3.42
C ILE A 149 -18.25 7.93 -3.13
N MET A 150 -18.90 6.94 -2.51
CA MET A 150 -20.33 7.01 -2.17
C MET A 150 -20.65 8.06 -1.10
N GLU A 151 -19.69 8.40 -0.25
CA GLU A 151 -19.83 9.45 0.77
C GLU A 151 -19.53 10.85 0.22
N ASN A 152 -18.66 10.95 -0.81
CA ASN A 152 -18.12 12.22 -1.30
C ASN A 152 -18.47 12.54 -2.76
N TYR A 153 -19.33 11.79 -3.45
CA TYR A 153 -19.68 12.02 -4.87
C TYR A 153 -20.26 13.42 -5.14
N HIS A 154 -20.84 14.07 -4.13
CA HIS A 154 -21.41 15.42 -4.20
C HIS A 154 -20.35 16.52 -4.33
N ASP A 155 -19.09 16.23 -4.00
CA ASP A 155 -17.99 17.16 -4.23
C ASP A 155 -17.61 17.17 -5.72
N SER A 156 -17.78 18.33 -6.37
CA SER A 156 -17.44 18.51 -7.79
C SER A 156 -15.94 18.33 -8.08
N SER A 157 -15.07 18.51 -7.08
CA SER A 157 -13.63 18.33 -7.19
C SER A 157 -13.18 16.88 -7.11
N LEU A 158 -14.08 15.96 -6.71
CA LEU A 158 -13.76 14.55 -6.58
C LEU A 158 -13.40 13.93 -7.93
N ASN A 159 -12.17 13.46 -8.04
CA ASN A 159 -11.63 12.84 -9.24
C ASN A 159 -10.58 11.76 -8.88
N LEU A 160 -10.10 11.03 -9.89
CA LEU A 160 -9.07 9.98 -9.71
C LEU A 160 -7.85 10.47 -8.94
N THR A 161 -7.36 11.66 -9.25
CA THR A 161 -6.14 12.22 -8.63
C THR A 161 -6.36 12.52 -7.15
N ALA A 162 -7.50 13.14 -6.79
CA ALA A 162 -7.87 13.44 -5.42
C ALA A 162 -8.01 12.15 -4.59
N ILE A 163 -8.68 11.13 -5.14
CA ILE A 163 -8.83 9.83 -4.47
C ILE A 163 -7.48 9.12 -4.32
N ALA A 164 -6.64 9.14 -5.36
CA ALA A 164 -5.32 8.55 -5.30
C ALA A 164 -4.45 9.22 -4.22
N GLN A 165 -4.52 10.53 -4.11
CA GLN A 165 -3.81 11.28 -3.08
C GLN A 165 -4.32 10.97 -1.67
N GLU A 166 -5.64 10.89 -1.47
CA GLU A 166 -6.26 10.56 -0.18
C GLU A 166 -5.84 9.18 0.32
N PHE A 167 -5.82 8.19 -0.58
CA PHE A 167 -5.46 6.81 -0.23
C PHE A 167 -3.96 6.51 -0.39
N GLY A 168 -3.14 7.49 -0.80
CA GLY A 168 -1.68 7.32 -0.95
C GLY A 168 -1.28 6.46 -2.16
N TYR A 169 -2.11 6.43 -3.20
CA TYR A 169 -1.84 5.67 -4.43
C TYR A 169 -1.31 6.55 -5.56
N ASN A 170 -0.52 5.95 -6.44
CA ASN A 170 -0.27 6.54 -7.76
C ASN A 170 -1.58 6.50 -8.60
N PRO A 171 -2.01 7.60 -9.26
CA PRO A 171 -3.24 7.64 -10.04
C PRO A 171 -3.33 6.56 -11.12
N SER A 172 -2.24 6.31 -11.85
CA SER A 172 -2.20 5.30 -12.91
C SER A 172 -2.33 3.87 -12.36
N TYR A 173 -1.76 3.61 -11.19
CA TYR A 173 -1.93 2.35 -10.48
C TYR A 173 -3.37 2.18 -10.01
N LEU A 174 -3.91 3.16 -9.30
CA LEU A 174 -5.27 3.13 -8.77
C LEU A 174 -6.31 2.92 -9.88
N SER A 175 -6.16 3.62 -11.02
CA SER A 175 -7.05 3.47 -12.17
C SER A 175 -7.11 2.04 -12.70
N ARG A 176 -5.93 1.41 -12.89
CA ARG A 176 -5.84 0.02 -13.37
C ARG A 176 -6.41 -0.98 -12.37
N ARG A 177 -6.05 -0.81 -11.09
CA ARG A 177 -6.50 -1.70 -10.01
C ARG A 177 -8.01 -1.63 -9.81
N PHE A 178 -8.56 -0.41 -9.74
CA PHE A 178 -9.99 -0.21 -9.58
C PHE A 178 -10.79 -0.78 -10.76
N LYS A 179 -10.28 -0.60 -12.01
CA LYS A 179 -10.91 -1.19 -13.20
C LYS A 179 -10.88 -2.72 -13.17
N ALA A 180 -9.79 -3.31 -12.70
CA ALA A 180 -9.68 -4.77 -12.57
C ALA A 180 -10.66 -5.34 -11.53
N ASP A 181 -10.88 -4.62 -10.42
CA ASP A 181 -11.75 -5.04 -9.32
C ASP A 181 -13.24 -4.74 -9.59
N CYS A 182 -13.55 -3.57 -10.18
CA CYS A 182 -14.91 -3.06 -10.32
C CYS A 182 -15.46 -3.19 -11.76
N GLY A 183 -14.65 -3.61 -12.71
CA GLY A 183 -15.03 -3.72 -14.13
C GLY A 183 -15.14 -2.38 -14.87
N GLN A 184 -15.09 -1.25 -14.16
CA GLN A 184 -15.20 0.10 -14.72
C GLN A 184 -14.16 1.03 -14.10
N ASN A 185 -13.82 2.14 -14.76
CA ASN A 185 -12.89 3.12 -14.23
C ASN A 185 -13.52 3.97 -13.11
N ILE A 186 -12.69 4.65 -12.30
CA ILE A 186 -13.14 5.48 -11.17
C ILE A 186 -14.05 6.63 -11.61
N SER A 187 -13.76 7.28 -12.73
CA SER A 187 -14.56 8.40 -13.23
C SER A 187 -15.97 7.95 -13.62
N ASP A 188 -16.09 6.80 -14.28
CA ASP A 188 -17.37 6.20 -14.62
C ASP A 188 -18.14 5.79 -13.36
N TYR A 189 -17.43 5.25 -12.36
CA TYR A 189 -18.04 4.88 -11.07
C TYR A 189 -18.60 6.09 -10.33
N ILE A 190 -17.84 7.20 -10.25
CA ILE A 190 -18.33 8.48 -9.68
C ILE A 190 -19.56 8.96 -10.42
N THR A 191 -19.52 8.94 -11.77
CA THR A 191 -20.65 9.35 -12.61
C THR A 191 -21.88 8.49 -12.36
N THR A 192 -21.70 7.19 -12.23
CA THR A 192 -22.79 6.25 -11.91
C THR A 192 -23.44 6.59 -10.56
N CYS A 193 -22.63 6.83 -9.50
CA CYS A 193 -23.14 7.23 -8.20
C CYS A 193 -23.94 8.53 -8.27
N ARG A 194 -23.42 9.53 -8.98
CA ARG A 194 -24.11 10.82 -9.21
C ARG A 194 -25.44 10.64 -9.94
N MET A 195 -25.46 9.84 -11.01
CA MET A 195 -26.67 9.60 -11.79
C MET A 195 -27.73 8.81 -11.03
N GLU A 196 -27.35 7.84 -10.23
CA GLU A 196 -28.30 7.12 -9.39
C GLU A 196 -28.95 8.02 -8.33
N LYS A 197 -28.16 8.90 -7.72
CA LYS A 197 -28.70 9.90 -6.79
C LYS A 197 -29.58 10.92 -7.50
N ALA A 198 -29.16 11.43 -8.67
CA ALA A 198 -29.94 12.37 -9.48
C ALA A 198 -31.32 11.79 -9.83
N LYS A 199 -31.39 10.53 -10.24
CA LYS A 199 -32.68 9.87 -10.50
C LYS A 199 -33.59 9.86 -9.28
N LYS A 200 -33.06 9.62 -8.08
CA LYS A 200 -33.84 9.64 -6.82
C LYS A 200 -34.32 11.07 -6.49
N CYS A 201 -33.49 12.10 -6.67
CA CYS A 201 -33.84 13.47 -6.45
C CYS A 201 -34.97 13.95 -7.41
N LEU A 202 -34.85 13.62 -8.70
CA LEU A 202 -35.87 13.96 -9.70
C LEU A 202 -37.19 13.20 -9.46
N ALA A 203 -37.11 11.94 -9.02
CA ALA A 203 -38.31 11.17 -8.64
C ALA A 203 -39.05 11.80 -7.46
N SER A 204 -38.35 12.49 -6.56
CA SER A 204 -38.93 13.28 -5.46
C SER A 204 -39.39 14.70 -5.87
N ARG A 205 -39.45 15.00 -7.18
CA ARG A 205 -39.82 16.28 -7.79
C ARG A 205 -38.87 17.45 -7.47
N MET A 206 -37.60 17.16 -7.17
CA MET A 206 -36.57 18.19 -7.03
C MET A 206 -36.32 18.86 -8.40
N LEU A 207 -36.12 20.16 -8.42
CA LEU A 207 -35.82 20.89 -9.65
C LEU A 207 -34.46 20.51 -10.22
N MET A 208 -34.31 20.51 -11.55
CA MET A 208 -33.13 20.00 -12.23
C MET A 208 -31.83 20.69 -11.78
N TYR A 209 -31.82 22.02 -11.66
CA TYR A 209 -30.65 22.77 -11.19
C TYR A 209 -30.27 22.44 -9.74
N MET A 210 -31.25 22.20 -8.86
CA MET A 210 -31.04 21.80 -7.49
C MET A 210 -30.46 20.37 -7.43
N THR A 211 -30.99 19.51 -8.30
CA THR A 211 -30.49 18.13 -8.44
C THR A 211 -29.01 18.12 -8.90
N ALA A 212 -28.68 18.92 -9.92
CA ALA A 212 -27.30 19.03 -10.41
C ALA A 212 -26.34 19.46 -9.29
N LYS A 213 -26.70 20.47 -8.51
CA LYS A 213 -25.92 20.95 -7.38
C LYS A 213 -25.77 19.89 -6.28
N GLU A 214 -26.84 19.18 -5.96
CA GLU A 214 -26.85 18.11 -4.92
C GLU A 214 -25.95 16.94 -5.28
N VAL A 215 -25.81 16.63 -6.57
CA VAL A 215 -24.98 15.51 -7.02
C VAL A 215 -23.56 15.91 -7.45
N GLY A 216 -23.16 17.16 -7.23
CA GLY A 216 -21.82 17.64 -7.52
C GLY A 216 -21.52 17.77 -9.03
N ILE A 217 -22.53 18.04 -9.85
CA ILE A 217 -22.36 18.38 -11.27
C ILE A 217 -22.38 19.91 -11.36
N PRO A 218 -21.25 20.55 -11.71
CA PRO A 218 -21.24 22.01 -11.91
C PRO A 218 -22.09 22.41 -13.13
N ASP A 219 -22.62 23.62 -13.11
CA ASP A 219 -23.34 24.23 -14.23
C ASP A 219 -22.45 24.44 -15.45
#